data_baefcb1036f885c7e239449c52b89560
#
_entry.id   baefcb1036f885c7e239449c52b89560
#
_cell.length_a   1.000
_cell.length_b   1.000
_cell.length_c   1.000
_cell.angle_alpha   90.00
_cell.angle_beta   90.00
_cell.angle_gamma   90.00
#
_symmetry.space_group_name_H-M   'P 1'
#
loop_
_entity.id
_entity.type
_entity.pdbx_description
1 polymer ?
#
loop_
_entity_poly.entity_id
_entity_poly.type
_entity_poly.pdbx_seq_one_letter_code
_entity_poly.pdbx_strand_id
1 'polypeptide(L)'
;RLRVSNNMHVVNNTVYGFKELAGCRAFLMAHQISSIVRAFETRPIRYMLADEVGLGKTIEACTIVKVLNEEKKNLRVLYVVPEALVHQWINELKYKFNIIAKESEYAYTSHNHIVASMEKLNKQNTVLNQQWDVLIVDETHRLLNNTSKYDLVLKLSKGIANVLLLSATPIQNRKEEYLRLLRLLQPEQYCGM
;
A
#
# COMPACT_ATOMS: atom_id res chain seq x y z
N ARG A 1 4.34 9.30 -26.59
CA ARG A 1 5.28 10.32 -26.03
C ARG A 1 5.11 10.53 -24.52
N LEU A 2 3.91 10.43 -23.95
CA LEU A 2 3.66 10.56 -22.49
C LEU A 2 4.26 9.44 -21.64
N ARG A 3 4.30 8.19 -22.12
CA ARG A 3 4.91 7.06 -21.38
C ARG A 3 6.42 7.19 -21.19
N VAL A 4 7.13 7.73 -22.16
CA VAL A 4 8.59 7.93 -22.09
C VAL A 4 8.94 9.02 -21.09
N SER A 5 8.15 10.07 -20.98
CA SER A 5 8.37 11.19 -20.05
C SER A 5 8.23 10.75 -18.57
N ASN A 6 7.21 9.92 -18.25
CA ASN A 6 7.02 9.41 -16.88
C ASN A 6 8.14 8.43 -16.46
N ASN A 7 8.58 7.54 -17.37
CA ASN A 7 9.68 6.64 -17.07
C ASN A 7 11.01 7.40 -16.88
N MET A 8 11.22 8.48 -17.61
CA MET A 8 12.40 9.33 -17.42
C MET A 8 12.40 10.06 -16.08
N HIS A 9 11.23 10.44 -15.56
CA HIS A 9 11.11 11.06 -14.24
C HIS A 9 11.44 10.05 -13.12
N VAL A 10 10.95 8.82 -13.24
CA VAL A 10 11.28 7.73 -12.30
C VAL A 10 12.76 7.37 -12.38
N VAL A 11 13.33 7.23 -13.59
CA VAL A 11 14.75 6.94 -13.79
C VAL A 11 15.65 8.08 -13.26
N ASN A 12 15.30 9.34 -13.50
CA ASN A 12 16.06 10.46 -12.95
C ASN A 12 16.00 10.49 -11.41
N ASN A 13 14.87 10.19 -10.82
CA ASN A 13 14.71 10.11 -9.35
C ASN A 13 15.49 8.92 -8.77
N THR A 14 15.61 7.81 -9.48
CA THR A 14 16.41 6.65 -9.04
C THR A 14 17.91 6.85 -9.19
N VAL A 15 18.36 7.55 -10.23
CA VAL A 15 19.80 7.82 -10.49
C VAL A 15 20.35 8.89 -9.55
N TYR A 16 19.53 9.90 -9.17
CA TYR A 16 19.93 10.99 -8.28
C TYR A 16 19.43 10.89 -6.84
N GLY A 17 18.85 9.73 -6.48
CA GLY A 17 18.08 9.55 -5.24
C GLY A 17 16.69 10.15 -5.36
N PHE A 18 15.73 9.52 -4.70
CA PHE A 18 14.37 10.07 -4.64
C PHE A 18 14.41 11.39 -3.89
N LYS A 19 14.25 12.52 -4.59
CA LYS A 19 14.17 13.85 -3.95
C LYS A 19 13.06 13.92 -2.91
N GLU A 20 12.00 13.14 -3.11
CA GLU A 20 10.86 12.98 -2.24
C GLU A 20 11.24 12.37 -0.88
N LEU A 21 12.37 11.67 -0.82
CA LEU A 21 12.94 11.16 0.43
C LEU A 21 13.84 12.17 1.16
N ALA A 22 13.99 13.38 0.63
CA ALA A 22 14.72 14.43 1.33
C ALA A 22 14.06 14.68 2.71
N GLY A 23 14.83 14.49 3.78
CA GLY A 23 14.34 14.54 5.16
C GLY A 23 13.77 13.22 5.71
N CYS A 24 13.70 12.16 4.93
CA CYS A 24 13.40 10.81 5.43
C CYS A 24 14.65 10.15 6.02
N ARG A 25 14.44 9.32 7.05
CA ARG A 25 15.51 8.52 7.69
C ARG A 25 15.50 7.08 7.17
N ALA A 26 15.18 6.88 5.88
CA ALA A 26 15.17 5.59 5.22
C ALA A 26 16.23 5.57 4.12
N PHE A 27 17.03 4.50 4.10
CA PHE A 27 17.95 4.20 3.00
C PHE A 27 17.37 3.06 2.18
N LEU A 28 17.31 3.25 0.86
CA LEU A 28 16.81 2.24 -0.06
C LEU A 28 17.97 1.35 -0.54
N MET A 29 17.74 0.05 -0.53
CA MET A 29 18.63 -0.93 -1.15
C MET A 29 18.29 -1.08 -2.64
N ALA A 30 19.22 -1.58 -3.44
CA ALA A 30 19.06 -1.68 -4.90
C ALA A 30 17.83 -2.51 -5.32
N HIS A 31 17.52 -3.62 -4.62
CA HIS A 31 16.33 -4.42 -4.89
C HIS A 31 15.03 -3.64 -4.60
N GLN A 32 14.99 -2.86 -3.51
CA GLN A 32 13.83 -2.02 -3.17
C GLN A 32 13.58 -0.95 -4.23
N ILE A 33 14.65 -0.31 -4.73
CA ILE A 33 14.55 0.66 -5.83
C ILE A 33 13.94 -0.02 -7.06
N SER A 34 14.39 -1.24 -7.41
CA SER A 34 13.86 -1.99 -8.55
C SER A 34 12.37 -2.29 -8.39
N SER A 35 11.93 -2.73 -7.21
CA SER A 35 10.51 -3.00 -6.91
C SER A 35 9.65 -1.74 -7.02
N ILE A 36 10.14 -0.62 -6.47
CA ILE A 36 9.46 0.68 -6.54
C ILE A 36 9.31 1.14 -8.00
N VAL A 37 10.40 1.08 -8.79
CA VAL A 37 10.36 1.46 -10.21
C VAL A 37 9.32 0.64 -10.96
N ARG A 38 9.30 -0.69 -10.77
CA ARG A 38 8.31 -1.58 -11.39
C ARG A 38 6.88 -1.23 -10.99
N ALA A 39 6.64 -0.86 -9.71
CA ALA A 39 5.32 -0.44 -9.28
C ALA A 39 4.82 0.81 -10.03
N PHE A 40 5.73 1.69 -10.46
CA PHE A 40 5.42 2.90 -11.23
C PHE A 40 5.33 2.68 -12.76
N GLU A 41 5.66 1.50 -13.29
CA GLU A 41 5.53 1.19 -14.72
C GLU A 41 4.07 1.19 -15.20
N THR A 42 3.13 0.90 -14.29
CA THR A 42 1.68 0.91 -14.58
C THR A 42 0.95 1.90 -13.70
N ARG A 43 -0.02 2.62 -14.30
CA ARG A 43 -0.88 3.56 -13.58
C ARG A 43 -2.35 3.25 -13.88
N PRO A 44 -3.21 3.22 -12.88
CA PRO A 44 -2.95 3.38 -11.45
C PRO A 44 -2.07 2.24 -10.89
N ILE A 45 -1.38 2.50 -9.77
CA ILE A 45 -0.49 1.51 -9.15
C ILE A 45 -1.34 0.44 -8.47
N ARG A 46 -1.28 -0.79 -9.00
CA ARG A 46 -1.90 -1.97 -8.38
C ARG A 46 -0.86 -3.08 -8.34
N TYR A 47 -0.11 -3.12 -7.25
CA TYR A 47 1.13 -3.88 -7.18
C TYR A 47 1.23 -4.70 -5.90
N MET A 48 1.90 -5.85 -5.98
CA MET A 48 2.20 -6.71 -4.83
C MET A 48 3.70 -6.69 -4.53
N LEU A 49 4.05 -6.29 -3.31
CA LEU A 49 5.38 -6.39 -2.75
C LEU A 49 5.49 -7.75 -2.02
N ALA A 50 6.20 -8.70 -2.64
CA ALA A 50 6.24 -10.10 -2.22
C ALA A 50 7.66 -10.55 -1.85
N ASP A 51 8.41 -9.72 -1.14
CA ASP A 51 9.76 -10.04 -0.69
C ASP A 51 9.75 -10.78 0.65
N GLU A 52 10.87 -11.45 0.98
CA GLU A 52 11.04 -12.14 2.26
C GLU A 52 10.85 -11.22 3.47
N VAL A 53 10.63 -11.83 4.64
CA VAL A 53 10.51 -11.10 5.91
C VAL A 53 11.79 -10.28 6.16
N GLY A 54 11.63 -9.03 6.58
CA GLY A 54 12.77 -8.17 6.95
C GLY A 54 13.44 -7.42 5.79
N LEU A 55 13.08 -7.67 4.53
CA LEU A 55 13.65 -6.97 3.37
C LEU A 55 13.09 -5.56 3.15
N GLY A 56 12.24 -5.07 4.04
CA GLY A 56 11.81 -3.67 4.08
C GLY A 56 10.63 -3.31 3.19
N LYS A 57 9.68 -4.22 2.96
CA LYS A 57 8.41 -3.93 2.23
C LYS A 57 7.68 -2.68 2.70
N THR A 58 7.68 -2.44 4.02
CA THR A 58 7.14 -1.21 4.60
C THR A 58 7.84 0.04 4.06
N ILE A 59 9.18 -0.01 3.91
CA ILE A 59 9.97 1.09 3.36
C ILE A 59 9.62 1.33 1.89
N GLU A 60 9.48 0.27 1.09
CA GLU A 60 9.06 0.37 -0.31
C GLU A 60 7.67 0.98 -0.45
N ALA A 61 6.69 0.47 0.32
CA ALA A 61 5.33 0.98 0.31
C ALA A 61 5.26 2.46 0.72
N CYS A 62 5.95 2.83 1.80
CA CYS A 62 6.01 4.22 2.26
C CYS A 62 6.73 5.14 1.27
N THR A 63 7.75 4.65 0.56
CA THR A 63 8.43 5.40 -0.50
C THR A 63 7.47 5.66 -1.67
N ILE A 64 6.71 4.65 -2.10
CA ILE A 64 5.67 4.82 -3.12
C ILE A 64 4.64 5.88 -2.69
N VAL A 65 4.19 5.85 -1.44
CA VAL A 65 3.27 6.85 -0.89
C VAL A 65 3.88 8.26 -0.91
N LYS A 66 5.16 8.40 -0.56
CA LYS A 66 5.85 9.70 -0.60
C LYS A 66 5.86 10.28 -2.02
N VAL A 67 6.20 9.48 -3.01
CA VAL A 67 6.20 9.92 -4.41
C VAL A 67 4.78 10.31 -4.86
N LEU A 68 3.77 9.50 -4.54
CA LEU A 68 2.38 9.82 -4.86
C LEU A 68 1.88 11.10 -4.17
N ASN A 69 2.36 11.38 -2.95
CA ASN A 69 1.98 12.58 -2.21
C ASN A 69 2.56 13.87 -2.79
N GLU A 70 3.70 13.79 -3.47
CA GLU A 70 4.25 14.92 -4.24
C GLU A 70 3.43 15.18 -5.52
N GLU A 71 2.91 14.10 -6.14
CA GLU A 71 2.04 14.22 -7.32
C GLU A 71 0.64 14.76 -6.98
N LYS A 72 0.11 14.39 -5.80
CA LYS A 72 -1.22 14.77 -5.33
C LYS A 72 -1.16 15.31 -3.91
N LYS A 73 -1.35 16.62 -3.75
CA LYS A 73 -1.52 17.24 -2.43
C LYS A 73 -2.73 16.64 -1.69
N ASN A 74 -2.57 16.42 -0.40
CA ASN A 74 -3.61 15.82 0.46
C ASN A 74 -4.00 14.38 0.03
N LEU A 75 -3.03 13.59 -0.41
CA LEU A 75 -3.21 12.18 -0.74
C LEU A 75 -3.81 11.44 0.45
N ARG A 76 -4.94 10.76 0.25
CA ARG A 76 -5.62 10.00 1.29
C ARG A 76 -5.24 8.53 1.22
N VAL A 77 -4.61 8.03 2.29
CA VAL A 77 -4.05 6.68 2.34
C VAL A 77 -4.64 5.89 3.50
N LEU A 78 -5.19 4.73 3.17
CA LEU A 78 -5.65 3.76 4.14
C LEU A 78 -4.64 2.61 4.23
N TYR A 79 -4.12 2.38 5.42
CA TYR A 79 -3.26 1.24 5.75
C TYR A 79 -4.09 0.22 6.53
N VAL A 80 -4.28 -0.96 5.99
CA VAL A 80 -4.94 -2.10 6.63
C VAL A 80 -3.87 -3.08 7.07
N VAL A 81 -3.65 -3.18 8.36
CA VAL A 81 -2.53 -3.95 8.92
C VAL A 81 -3.01 -4.85 10.07
N PRO A 82 -2.29 -5.92 10.41
CA PRO A 82 -2.57 -6.68 11.63
C PRO A 82 -2.58 -5.78 12.87
N GLU A 83 -3.47 -6.03 13.83
CA GLU A 83 -3.62 -5.21 15.04
C GLU A 83 -2.29 -5.02 15.78
N ALA A 84 -1.49 -6.08 15.88
CA ALA A 84 -0.18 -6.04 16.52
C ALA A 84 0.83 -5.08 15.83
N LEU A 85 0.62 -4.74 14.57
CA LEU A 85 1.51 -3.88 13.79
C LEU A 85 1.02 -2.43 13.68
N VAL A 86 -0.17 -2.09 14.16
CA VAL A 86 -0.75 -0.74 14.03
C VAL A 86 0.19 0.34 14.57
N HIS A 87 0.65 0.20 15.80
CA HIS A 87 1.55 1.18 16.41
C HIS A 87 2.93 1.20 15.75
N GLN A 88 3.43 0.06 15.28
CA GLN A 88 4.68 0.00 14.53
C GLN A 88 4.56 0.80 13.23
N TRP A 89 3.49 0.62 12.46
CA TRP A 89 3.25 1.36 11.22
C TRP A 89 3.16 2.87 11.46
N ILE A 90 2.40 3.32 12.48
CA ILE A 90 2.29 4.73 12.85
C ILE A 90 3.67 5.32 13.18
N ASN A 91 4.48 4.60 13.95
CA ASN A 91 5.82 5.03 14.32
C ASN A 91 6.77 5.07 13.11
N GLU A 92 6.76 4.06 12.25
CA GLU A 92 7.59 4.03 11.04
C GLU A 92 7.24 5.17 10.08
N LEU A 93 5.96 5.40 9.82
CA LEU A 93 5.48 6.52 9.01
C LEU A 93 5.98 7.86 9.57
N LYS A 94 5.85 8.07 10.87
CA LYS A 94 6.27 9.31 11.53
C LYS A 94 7.78 9.49 11.52
N TYR A 95 8.54 8.51 12.01
CA TYR A 95 9.97 8.69 12.27
C TYR A 95 10.85 8.49 11.06
N LYS A 96 10.46 7.61 10.12
CA LYS A 96 11.25 7.35 8.90
C LYS A 96 10.84 8.26 7.74
N PHE A 97 9.54 8.56 7.60
CA PHE A 97 9.00 9.23 6.42
C PHE A 97 8.39 10.61 6.69
N ASN A 98 8.36 11.05 7.95
CA ASN A 98 7.72 12.30 8.35
C ASN A 98 6.24 12.40 7.89
N ILE A 99 5.53 11.27 7.95
CA ILE A 99 4.10 11.15 7.65
C ILE A 99 3.33 11.01 8.96
N ILE A 100 2.39 11.93 9.19
CA ILE A 100 1.53 11.87 10.37
C ILE A 100 0.31 11.01 10.05
N ALA A 101 0.30 9.80 10.58
CA ALA A 101 -0.84 8.89 10.50
C ALA A 101 -1.55 8.75 11.86
N LYS A 102 -2.84 8.45 11.81
CA LYS A 102 -3.67 8.18 13.01
C LYS A 102 -4.25 6.78 12.93
N GLU A 103 -4.42 6.18 14.09
CA GLU A 103 -5.20 4.94 14.20
C GLU A 103 -6.67 5.23 13.90
N SER A 104 -7.35 4.30 13.23
CA SER A 104 -8.73 4.46 12.76
C SER A 104 -9.73 4.72 13.89
N GLU A 105 -9.49 4.22 15.09
CA GLU A 105 -10.36 4.43 16.27
C GLU A 105 -10.36 5.90 16.72
N TYR A 106 -9.27 6.63 16.47
CA TYR A 106 -9.08 8.02 16.86
C TYR A 106 -9.06 8.97 15.65
N ALA A 107 -9.37 8.46 14.46
CA ALA A 107 -9.30 9.24 13.24
C ALA A 107 -10.60 9.97 12.96
N TYR A 108 -10.50 11.26 12.81
CA TYR A 108 -11.57 12.10 12.26
C TYR A 108 -11.40 12.24 10.75
N THR A 109 -12.45 12.68 10.07
CA THR A 109 -12.50 12.86 8.61
C THR A 109 -11.40 13.77 8.03
N SER A 110 -10.73 14.55 8.87
CA SER A 110 -9.67 15.48 8.49
C SER A 110 -8.28 14.84 8.32
N HIS A 111 -8.09 13.57 8.69
CA HIS A 111 -6.79 12.91 8.60
C HIS A 111 -6.62 12.23 7.25
N ASN A 112 -5.50 12.50 6.58
CA ASN A 112 -5.19 11.95 5.26
C ASN A 112 -4.60 10.53 5.32
N HIS A 113 -3.90 10.19 6.40
CA HIS A 113 -3.26 8.90 6.58
C HIS A 113 -3.86 8.19 7.80
N ILE A 114 -4.52 7.06 7.55
CA ILE A 114 -5.20 6.29 8.60
C ILE A 114 -4.70 4.85 8.60
N VAL A 115 -4.28 4.38 9.77
CA VAL A 115 -3.89 2.98 10.00
C VAL A 115 -5.05 2.27 10.69
N ALA A 116 -5.59 1.28 10.03
CA ALA A 116 -6.73 0.48 10.49
C ALA A 116 -6.30 -0.94 10.84
N SER A 117 -6.79 -1.44 11.98
CA SER A 117 -6.61 -2.84 12.33
C SER A 117 -7.43 -3.73 11.40
N MET A 118 -6.78 -4.72 10.79
CA MET A 118 -7.44 -5.74 9.97
C MET A 118 -8.48 -6.54 10.80
N GLU A 119 -8.21 -6.76 12.07
CA GLU A 119 -9.07 -7.51 12.97
C GLU A 119 -10.37 -6.76 13.30
N LYS A 120 -10.31 -5.43 13.33
CA LYS A 120 -11.42 -4.55 13.70
C LYS A 120 -12.10 -3.86 12.50
N LEU A 121 -11.67 -4.15 11.28
CA LEU A 121 -12.08 -3.43 10.07
C LEU A 121 -13.62 -3.40 9.86
N ASN A 122 -14.32 -4.48 10.19
CA ASN A 122 -15.77 -4.57 10.07
C ASN A 122 -16.55 -3.65 11.03
N LYS A 123 -15.92 -3.16 12.08
CA LYS A 123 -16.49 -2.23 13.06
C LYS A 123 -16.17 -0.77 12.76
N GLN A 124 -15.38 -0.49 11.73
CA GLN A 124 -14.83 0.84 11.42
C GLN A 124 -15.57 1.52 10.27
N ASN A 125 -16.89 1.74 10.45
CA ASN A 125 -17.74 2.37 9.44
C ASN A 125 -17.21 3.70 8.92
N THR A 126 -16.56 4.50 9.76
CA THR A 126 -15.94 5.77 9.37
C THR A 126 -14.85 5.60 8.32
N VAL A 127 -14.09 4.51 8.38
CA VAL A 127 -13.03 4.18 7.42
C VAL A 127 -13.61 3.65 6.11
N LEU A 128 -14.63 2.79 6.21
CA LEU A 128 -15.25 2.14 5.06
C LEU A 128 -16.05 3.10 4.17
N ASN A 129 -16.58 4.18 4.76
CA ASN A 129 -17.42 5.16 4.08
C ASN A 129 -16.66 6.39 3.56
N GLN A 130 -15.33 6.43 3.72
CA GLN A 130 -14.49 7.51 3.21
C GLN A 130 -13.92 7.17 1.83
N GLN A 131 -13.56 8.22 1.08
CA GLN A 131 -12.83 8.07 -0.17
C GLN A 131 -11.32 8.02 0.10
N TRP A 132 -10.64 7.08 -0.52
CA TRP A 132 -9.21 6.86 -0.41
C TRP A 132 -8.56 6.89 -1.79
N ASP A 133 -7.32 7.37 -1.86
CA ASP A 133 -6.52 7.38 -3.09
C ASP A 133 -5.61 6.16 -3.19
N VAL A 134 -5.17 5.69 -2.01
CA VAL A 134 -4.27 4.53 -1.88
C VAL A 134 -4.79 3.61 -0.79
N LEU A 135 -4.82 2.32 -1.08
CA LEU A 135 -5.02 1.25 -0.12
C LEU A 135 -3.72 0.45 0.00
N ILE A 136 -3.24 0.30 1.23
CA ILE A 136 -2.11 -0.59 1.55
C ILE A 136 -2.63 -1.68 2.46
N VAL A 137 -2.37 -2.95 2.10
CA VAL A 137 -2.74 -4.10 2.92
C VAL A 137 -1.49 -4.87 3.28
N ASP A 138 -1.15 -4.89 4.56
CA ASP A 138 0.00 -5.64 5.07
C ASP A 138 -0.41 -7.05 5.49
N GLU A 139 0.56 -7.97 5.44
CA GLU A 139 0.36 -9.40 5.76
C GLU A 139 -0.88 -9.99 5.07
N THR A 140 -1.00 -9.74 3.77
CA THR A 140 -2.17 -10.05 2.96
C THR A 140 -2.59 -11.53 3.07
N HIS A 141 -1.67 -12.44 3.35
CA HIS A 141 -1.97 -13.87 3.55
C HIS A 141 -2.95 -14.11 4.72
N ARG A 142 -2.95 -13.27 5.77
CA ARG A 142 -3.92 -13.37 6.88
C ARG A 142 -5.33 -13.04 6.45
N LEU A 143 -5.47 -12.17 5.45
CA LEU A 143 -6.77 -11.79 4.89
C LEU A 143 -7.41 -12.95 4.12
N LEU A 144 -6.60 -13.74 3.41
CA LEU A 144 -7.09 -14.84 2.57
C LEU A 144 -7.80 -15.93 3.37
N ASN A 145 -7.47 -16.09 4.64
CA ASN A 145 -8.07 -17.08 5.53
C ASN A 145 -9.39 -16.60 6.19
N ASN A 146 -9.84 -15.35 5.93
CA ASN A 146 -11.03 -14.79 6.52
C ASN A 146 -11.92 -14.14 5.43
N THR A 147 -12.96 -14.85 5.02
CA THR A 147 -13.84 -14.42 3.92
C THR A 147 -14.49 -13.06 4.18
N SER A 148 -15.01 -12.83 5.38
CA SER A 148 -15.69 -11.57 5.70
C SER A 148 -14.76 -10.35 5.60
N LYS A 149 -13.54 -10.46 6.10
CA LYS A 149 -12.53 -9.38 6.00
C LYS A 149 -12.03 -9.21 4.57
N TYR A 150 -11.84 -10.34 3.87
CA TYR A 150 -11.48 -10.32 2.47
C TYR A 150 -12.50 -9.56 1.62
N ASP A 151 -13.79 -9.82 1.80
CA ASP A 151 -14.85 -9.16 1.05
C ASP A 151 -14.92 -7.65 1.32
N LEU A 152 -14.66 -7.23 2.57
CA LEU A 152 -14.54 -5.81 2.92
C LEU A 152 -13.37 -5.14 2.19
N VAL A 153 -12.20 -5.77 2.20
CA VAL A 153 -11.01 -5.23 1.52
C VAL A 153 -11.18 -5.26 0.00
N LEU A 154 -11.84 -6.29 -0.54
CA LEU A 154 -12.19 -6.35 -1.96
C LEU A 154 -13.13 -5.21 -2.36
N LYS A 155 -14.14 -4.92 -1.54
CA LYS A 155 -15.03 -3.76 -1.76
C LYS A 155 -14.26 -2.45 -1.76
N LEU A 156 -13.35 -2.25 -0.80
CA LEU A 156 -12.46 -1.07 -0.77
C LEU A 156 -11.60 -0.99 -2.03
N SER A 157 -10.96 -2.10 -2.43
CA SER A 157 -10.05 -2.12 -3.57
C SER A 157 -10.73 -1.80 -4.90
N LYS A 158 -12.03 -2.09 -5.04
CA LYS A 158 -12.82 -1.72 -6.23
C LYS A 158 -13.00 -0.22 -6.36
N GLY A 159 -13.11 0.50 -5.24
CA GLY A 159 -13.31 1.96 -5.22
C GLY A 159 -12.02 2.79 -5.16
N ILE A 160 -10.86 2.14 -5.00
CA ILE A 160 -9.58 2.83 -4.79
C ILE A 160 -8.65 2.59 -5.97
N ALA A 161 -8.11 3.68 -6.52
CA ALA A 161 -7.27 3.60 -7.72
C ALA A 161 -5.96 2.84 -7.48
N ASN A 162 -5.21 3.21 -6.43
CA ASN A 162 -3.91 2.62 -6.14
C ASN A 162 -4.02 1.61 -5.01
N VAL A 163 -3.53 0.38 -5.24
CA VAL A 163 -3.58 -0.72 -4.26
C VAL A 163 -2.21 -1.37 -4.15
N LEU A 164 -1.67 -1.40 -2.94
CA LEU A 164 -0.43 -2.09 -2.61
C LEU A 164 -0.72 -3.24 -1.65
N LEU A 165 -0.35 -4.44 -2.04
CA LEU A 165 -0.43 -5.63 -1.20
C LEU A 165 0.97 -6.01 -0.73
N LEU A 166 1.16 -6.19 0.57
CA LEU A 166 2.42 -6.62 1.16
C LEU A 166 2.24 -8.03 1.72
N SER A 167 3.14 -8.93 1.36
CA SER A 167 3.17 -10.29 1.90
C SER A 167 4.60 -10.78 2.05
N ALA A 168 4.89 -11.40 3.17
CA ALA A 168 6.19 -12.00 3.45
C ALA A 168 6.32 -13.44 2.92
N THR A 169 5.22 -14.10 2.70
CA THR A 169 5.21 -15.47 2.20
C THR A 169 4.83 -15.47 0.73
N PRO A 170 5.72 -15.96 -0.16
CA PRO A 170 5.30 -16.27 -1.51
C PRO A 170 4.15 -17.28 -1.42
N ILE A 171 3.17 -17.10 -2.30
CA ILE A 171 2.00 -17.97 -2.39
C ILE A 171 2.49 -19.38 -2.68
N GLN A 172 2.64 -20.17 -1.63
CA GLN A 172 3.01 -21.56 -1.77
C GLN A 172 1.77 -22.38 -2.10
N ASN A 173 1.64 -22.72 -3.40
CA ASN A 173 0.87 -23.86 -3.90
C ASN A 173 -0.67 -23.84 -3.86
N ARG A 174 -1.35 -22.71 -3.66
CA ARG A 174 -2.82 -22.69 -3.78
C ARG A 174 -3.28 -21.72 -4.87
N LYS A 175 -3.71 -22.25 -6.02
CA LYS A 175 -4.29 -21.43 -7.11
C LYS A 175 -5.40 -20.49 -6.64
N GLU A 176 -6.19 -20.92 -5.67
CA GLU A 176 -7.28 -20.13 -5.10
C GLU A 176 -6.80 -18.89 -4.34
N GLU A 177 -5.73 -19.02 -3.54
CA GLU A 177 -5.15 -17.88 -2.83
C GLU A 177 -4.57 -16.86 -3.81
N TYR A 178 -3.90 -17.35 -4.86
CA TYR A 178 -3.37 -16.48 -5.93
C TYR A 178 -4.49 -15.74 -6.66
N LEU A 179 -5.58 -16.42 -7.03
CA LEU A 179 -6.73 -15.80 -7.66
C LEU A 179 -7.39 -14.74 -6.74
N ARG A 180 -7.47 -15.01 -5.44
CA ARG A 180 -7.97 -14.03 -4.47
C ARG A 180 -7.09 -12.77 -4.41
N LEU A 181 -5.76 -12.90 -4.46
CA LEU A 181 -4.86 -11.76 -4.54
C LEU A 181 -4.98 -11.00 -5.86
N LEU A 182 -5.08 -11.71 -6.99
CA LEU A 182 -5.32 -11.07 -8.28
C LEU A 182 -6.64 -10.30 -8.30
N ARG A 183 -7.70 -10.82 -7.67
CA ARG A 183 -8.97 -10.10 -7.52
C ARG A 183 -8.84 -8.81 -6.73
N LEU A 184 -7.98 -8.76 -5.71
CA LEU A 184 -7.70 -7.52 -5.00
C LEU A 184 -6.96 -6.51 -5.86
N LEU A 185 -6.03 -6.97 -6.71
CA LEU A 185 -5.25 -6.10 -7.61
C LEU A 185 -6.01 -5.72 -8.87
N GLN A 186 -6.81 -6.62 -9.43
CA GLN A 186 -7.53 -6.44 -10.69
C GLN A 186 -8.98 -6.92 -10.57
N PRO A 187 -9.80 -6.25 -9.74
CA PRO A 187 -11.15 -6.72 -9.41
C PRO A 187 -12.07 -6.83 -10.63
N GLU A 188 -11.87 -5.99 -11.65
CA GLU A 188 -12.70 -6.00 -12.87
C GLU A 188 -12.40 -7.18 -13.79
N GLN A 189 -11.15 -7.64 -13.84
CA GLN A 189 -10.73 -8.73 -14.72
C GLN A 189 -11.08 -10.11 -14.16
N TYR A 190 -11.18 -10.24 -12.84
CA TYR A 190 -11.38 -11.53 -12.16
C TYR A 190 -12.74 -11.61 -11.44
N CYS A 191 -13.73 -10.81 -11.82
CA CYS A 191 -15.07 -10.79 -11.19
C CYS A 191 -15.95 -12.02 -11.47
N GLY A 192 -15.58 -12.93 -12.34
CA GLY A 192 -16.43 -14.02 -12.83
C GLY A 192 -15.88 -15.44 -12.68
N MET A 193 -14.80 -15.65 -11.97
CA MET A 193 -14.23 -16.98 -11.72
C MET A 193 -14.47 -17.49 -10.32
#